data_4853ec5704a6fe6b96dde5c3b2a53d60
#
_entry.id   4853ec5704a6fe6b96dde5c3b2a53d60
#
_cell.length_a   1.000
_cell.length_b   1.000
_cell.length_c   1.000
_cell.angle_alpha   90.00
_cell.angle_beta   90.00
_cell.angle_gamma   90.00
#
_symmetry.space_group_name_H-M   'P 1'
#
loop_
_entity.id
_entity.type
_entity.pdbx_description
1 polymer ?
#
loop_
_entity_poly.entity_id
_entity_poly.type
_entity_poly.pdbx_seq_one_letter_code
_entity_poly.pdbx_strand_id
1 'polypeptide(L)'
;SRRVLGREPRHAASGGDIVIFNHELRPIQQRNLEARLKHRVIDRTALILDIFALRAKSFDGKLQVELAQLEHLSTRLVRGWTHLERQKGGIGLRGPGETQLETDRRLVGARVKLLKGRLAQLEKQRKVRRRARERQEIPVVSLVGYTNAGKSTLFNAVTKAGAYAADQLFATLDTTSRRLFLKDAGQSVILSDTVGFIRDLPHSVVAAFHATLEETANADLLLHVVDSASHAREEQML
;
A
#
# COMPACT_ATOMS: atom_id res chain seq x y z
N SER A 1 -21.12 10.16 -14.74
CA SER A 1 -20.86 11.07 -13.60
C SER A 1 -22.12 11.46 -12.79
N ARG A 2 -23.32 10.98 -13.13
CA ARG A 2 -24.58 11.32 -12.42
C ARG A 2 -25.02 10.31 -11.34
N ARG A 3 -24.32 9.18 -11.16
CA ARG A 3 -24.78 8.11 -10.26
C ARG A 3 -24.32 8.21 -8.79
N VAL A 4 -23.48 9.18 -8.42
CA VAL A 4 -23.00 9.34 -7.03
C VAL A 4 -23.98 10.14 -6.13
N LEU A 5 -25.00 10.76 -6.70
CA LEU A 5 -25.91 11.68 -5.99
C LEU A 5 -27.25 11.08 -5.56
N GLY A 6 -27.49 9.78 -5.75
CA GLY A 6 -28.83 9.17 -5.60
C GLY A 6 -29.08 8.36 -4.32
N ARG A 7 -28.13 8.24 -3.39
CA ARG A 7 -28.40 7.66 -2.07
C ARG A 7 -27.98 8.65 -1.00
N GLU A 8 -28.92 9.03 -0.15
CA GLU A 8 -28.58 9.75 1.08
C GLU A 8 -27.50 8.97 1.83
N PRO A 9 -26.43 9.64 2.27
CA PRO A 9 -25.36 8.93 2.95
C PRO A 9 -25.93 8.33 4.25
N ARG A 10 -25.80 7.03 4.40
CA ARG A 10 -26.16 6.29 5.64
C ARG A 10 -25.47 6.86 6.89
N HIS A 11 -24.55 7.77 6.68
CA HIS A 11 -23.77 8.48 7.68
C HIS A 11 -24.62 9.29 8.68
N ALA A 12 -25.64 10.01 8.24
CA ALA A 12 -26.47 10.83 9.12
C ALA A 12 -27.23 10.01 10.19
N ALA A 13 -27.42 8.71 9.93
CA ALA A 13 -28.08 7.78 10.85
C ALA A 13 -27.11 7.05 11.80
N SER A 14 -25.79 7.05 11.53
CA SER A 14 -24.81 6.24 12.28
C SER A 14 -23.98 6.99 13.32
N GLY A 15 -24.05 8.34 13.35
CA GLY A 15 -23.25 9.17 14.28
C GLY A 15 -21.72 9.03 14.10
N GLY A 16 -21.28 8.62 12.91
CA GLY A 16 -19.85 8.40 12.64
C GLY A 16 -19.10 9.70 12.37
N ASP A 17 -17.86 9.81 12.81
CA ASP A 17 -16.99 10.98 12.65
C ASP A 17 -16.25 11.01 11.30
N ILE A 18 -16.17 9.89 10.63
CA ILE A 18 -15.41 9.71 9.37
C ILE A 18 -16.29 9.02 8.34
N VAL A 19 -16.18 9.48 7.08
CA VAL A 19 -16.87 8.86 5.94
C VAL A 19 -15.85 8.18 5.04
N ILE A 20 -16.05 6.88 4.79
CA ILE A 20 -15.16 6.06 3.95
C ILE A 20 -15.84 5.80 2.60
N PHE A 21 -15.11 6.10 1.52
CA PHE A 21 -15.51 5.77 0.16
C PHE A 21 -14.69 4.61 -0.38
N ASN A 22 -15.36 3.55 -0.83
CA ASN A 22 -14.72 2.38 -1.43
C ASN A 22 -14.30 2.61 -2.91
N HIS A 23 -13.96 3.84 -3.28
CA HIS A 23 -13.45 4.23 -4.59
C HIS A 23 -12.38 5.29 -4.39
N GLU A 24 -11.50 5.43 -5.39
CA GLU A 24 -10.56 6.55 -5.43
C GLU A 24 -11.32 7.84 -5.74
N LEU A 25 -11.10 8.87 -4.94
CA LEU A 25 -11.71 10.19 -5.11
C LEU A 25 -10.69 11.16 -5.70
N ARG A 26 -11.14 11.96 -6.66
CA ARG A 26 -10.36 13.13 -7.09
C ARG A 26 -10.32 14.15 -5.95
N PRO A 27 -9.21 14.90 -5.78
CA PRO A 27 -9.09 15.88 -4.69
C PRO A 27 -10.26 16.87 -4.59
N ILE A 28 -10.81 17.29 -5.74
CA ILE A 28 -11.99 18.17 -5.79
C ILE A 28 -13.25 17.47 -5.28
N GLN A 29 -13.43 16.18 -5.59
CA GLN A 29 -14.59 15.40 -5.12
C GLN A 29 -14.52 15.22 -3.60
N GLN A 30 -13.35 14.83 -3.09
CA GLN A 30 -13.14 14.67 -1.66
C GLN A 30 -13.47 15.95 -0.90
N ARG A 31 -12.91 17.09 -1.32
CA ARG A 31 -13.20 18.40 -0.72
C ARG A 31 -14.67 18.78 -0.74
N ASN A 32 -15.34 18.58 -1.88
CA ASN A 32 -16.77 18.90 -2.01
C ASN A 32 -17.64 18.02 -1.09
N LEU A 33 -17.26 16.75 -0.93
CA LEU A 33 -17.90 15.83 0.00
C LEU A 33 -17.66 16.24 1.45
N GLU A 34 -16.43 16.58 1.84
CA GLU A 34 -16.11 17.09 3.18
C GLU A 34 -16.85 18.37 3.52
N ALA A 35 -16.92 19.32 2.56
CA ALA A 35 -17.67 20.57 2.74
C ALA A 35 -19.18 20.33 2.93
N ARG A 36 -19.74 19.32 2.23
CA ARG A 36 -21.18 19.00 2.31
C ARG A 36 -21.50 18.16 3.53
N LEU A 37 -20.69 17.17 3.84
CA LEU A 37 -20.93 16.22 4.93
C LEU A 37 -20.48 16.77 6.29
N LYS A 38 -19.61 17.80 6.31
CA LYS A 38 -18.99 18.36 7.51
C LYS A 38 -18.17 17.36 8.34
N HIS A 39 -17.73 16.29 7.66
CA HIS A 39 -16.92 15.21 8.23
C HIS A 39 -15.72 14.93 7.34
N ARG A 40 -14.67 14.36 7.94
CA ARG A 40 -13.50 13.91 7.20
C ARG A 40 -13.90 12.78 6.24
N VAL A 41 -13.46 12.88 4.99
CA VAL A 41 -13.68 11.88 3.95
C VAL A 41 -12.36 11.17 3.64
N ILE A 42 -12.37 9.85 3.73
CA ILE A 42 -11.24 8.99 3.38
C ILE A 42 -11.65 8.15 2.18
N ASP A 43 -10.83 8.17 1.14
CA ASP A 43 -11.02 7.31 -0.02
C ASP A 43 -10.31 5.96 0.16
N ARG A 44 -10.58 5.02 -0.76
CA ARG A 44 -10.00 3.67 -0.73
C ARG A 44 -8.46 3.71 -0.71
N THR A 45 -7.84 4.56 -1.50
CA THR A 45 -6.38 4.68 -1.59
C THR A 45 -5.76 5.14 -0.26
N ALA A 46 -6.30 6.20 0.33
CA ALA A 46 -5.84 6.71 1.61
C ALA A 46 -6.00 5.65 2.71
N LEU A 47 -7.15 4.96 2.76
CA LEU A 47 -7.40 3.90 3.75
C LEU A 47 -6.39 2.75 3.62
N ILE A 48 -6.09 2.29 2.41
CA ILE A 48 -5.10 1.23 2.18
C ILE A 48 -3.71 1.68 2.63
N LEU A 49 -3.30 2.90 2.30
CA LEU A 49 -2.01 3.46 2.71
C LEU A 49 -1.89 3.60 4.23
N ASP A 50 -2.98 3.96 4.91
CA ASP A 50 -3.01 4.05 6.38
C ASP A 50 -2.90 2.66 7.01
N ILE A 51 -3.58 1.65 6.47
CA ILE A 51 -3.42 0.25 6.90
C ILE A 51 -1.97 -0.20 6.72
N PHE A 52 -1.33 0.14 5.61
CA PHE A 52 0.07 -0.18 5.36
C PHE A 52 1.02 0.49 6.34
N ALA A 53 0.78 1.75 6.68
CA ALA A 53 1.57 2.45 7.68
C ALA A 53 1.54 1.75 9.04
N LEU A 54 0.38 1.18 9.41
CA LEU A 54 0.22 0.40 10.62
C LEU A 54 0.89 -0.98 10.55
N ARG A 55 1.00 -1.57 9.35
CA ARG A 55 1.49 -2.94 9.14
C ARG A 55 2.98 -3.02 8.82
N ALA A 56 3.57 -1.97 8.26
CA ALA A 56 4.99 -1.92 7.93
C ALA A 56 5.85 -2.05 9.18
N LYS A 57 6.60 -3.15 9.29
CA LYS A 57 7.51 -3.43 10.40
C LYS A 57 8.95 -3.17 9.99
N SER A 58 9.32 -3.56 8.77
CA SER A 58 10.67 -3.37 8.24
C SER A 58 10.97 -1.89 8.00
N PHE A 59 12.26 -1.55 8.06
CA PHE A 59 12.72 -0.21 7.73
C PHE A 59 12.37 0.16 6.28
N ASP A 60 12.56 -0.78 5.37
CA ASP A 60 12.30 -0.61 3.94
C ASP A 60 10.80 -0.41 3.68
N GLY A 61 9.95 -1.25 4.28
CA GLY A 61 8.50 -1.16 4.16
C GLY A 61 7.98 0.19 4.68
N LYS A 62 8.48 0.67 5.82
CA LYS A 62 8.13 2.00 6.35
C LYS A 62 8.49 3.14 5.40
N LEU A 63 9.69 3.09 4.79
CA LEU A 63 10.12 4.10 3.82
C LEU A 63 9.26 4.09 2.54
N GLN A 64 8.88 2.89 2.06
CA GLN A 64 8.03 2.76 0.88
C GLN A 64 6.62 3.28 1.13
N VAL A 65 6.03 2.94 2.28
CA VAL A 65 4.71 3.43 2.66
C VAL A 65 4.73 4.94 2.88
N GLU A 66 5.75 5.48 3.56
CA GLU A 66 5.91 6.93 3.73
C GLU A 66 6.01 7.65 2.37
N LEU A 67 6.79 7.09 1.44
CA LEU A 67 6.89 7.64 0.08
C LEU A 67 5.54 7.66 -0.61
N ALA A 68 4.80 6.55 -0.61
CA ALA A 68 3.48 6.46 -1.26
C ALA A 68 2.46 7.41 -0.61
N GLN A 69 2.46 7.56 0.71
CA GLN A 69 1.62 8.52 1.41
C GLN A 69 1.94 9.97 1.04
N LEU A 70 3.23 10.33 0.94
CA LEU A 70 3.64 11.68 0.56
C LEU A 70 3.34 11.98 -0.90
N GLU A 71 3.52 11.02 -1.81
CA GLU A 71 3.14 11.17 -3.22
C GLU A 71 1.63 11.34 -3.36
N HIS A 72 0.84 10.54 -2.65
CA HIS A 72 -0.62 10.68 -2.61
C HIS A 72 -1.06 12.04 -2.05
N LEU A 73 -0.45 12.48 -0.94
CA LEU A 73 -0.70 13.78 -0.34
C LEU A 73 -0.32 14.94 -1.29
N SER A 74 0.81 14.84 -1.98
CA SER A 74 1.29 15.88 -2.89
C SER A 74 0.28 16.20 -4.00
N THR A 75 -0.39 15.16 -4.53
CA THR A 75 -1.45 15.34 -5.55
C THR A 75 -2.67 16.09 -5.02
N ARG A 76 -2.92 16.00 -3.72
CA ARG A 76 -4.05 16.65 -3.03
C ARG A 76 -3.73 18.08 -2.62
N LEU A 77 -2.51 18.39 -2.22
CA LEU A 77 -2.06 19.74 -1.89
C LEU A 77 -2.20 20.70 -3.09
N VAL A 78 -1.86 20.25 -4.30
CA VAL A 78 -1.91 21.08 -5.51
C VAL A 78 -3.31 21.60 -5.83
N ARG A 79 -4.35 20.84 -5.51
CA ARG A 79 -5.74 21.14 -5.92
C ARG A 79 -6.67 21.54 -4.76
N GLY A 80 -6.23 21.39 -3.53
CA GLY A 80 -7.03 21.71 -2.35
C GLY A 80 -7.17 23.21 -2.06
N TRP A 81 -6.20 24.02 -2.51
CA TRP A 81 -6.03 25.43 -2.08
C TRP A 81 -6.42 26.48 -3.13
N THR A 82 -6.80 26.08 -4.33
CA THR A 82 -7.18 27.03 -5.42
C THR A 82 -8.39 27.92 -5.09
N HIS A 83 -9.17 27.60 -4.05
CA HIS A 83 -10.30 28.43 -3.66
C HIS A 83 -9.91 29.56 -2.69
N LEU A 84 -8.80 29.43 -1.95
CA LEU A 84 -8.27 30.51 -1.10
C LEU A 84 -7.66 31.64 -1.92
N GLU A 85 -7.16 31.34 -3.11
CA GLU A 85 -6.67 32.34 -4.07
C GLU A 85 -7.79 33.25 -4.62
N ARG A 86 -9.04 32.70 -4.74
CA ARG A 86 -10.17 33.47 -5.27
C ARG A 86 -10.82 34.40 -4.24
N GLN A 87 -10.58 34.22 -2.95
CA GLN A 87 -11.23 35.01 -1.89
C GLN A 87 -10.50 36.33 -1.57
N LYS A 88 -9.26 36.53 -2.10
CA LYS A 88 -8.53 37.81 -1.99
C LYS A 88 -8.23 38.35 -3.39
N GLY A 89 -9.23 38.94 -4.02
CA GLY A 89 -9.06 39.74 -5.21
C GLY A 89 -8.18 40.96 -4.92
N GLY A 90 -6.99 40.95 -5.45
CA GLY A 90 -6.04 42.07 -5.39
C GLY A 90 -4.86 41.77 -6.29
N ILE A 91 -4.74 42.50 -7.37
CA ILE A 91 -3.60 42.44 -8.30
C ILE A 91 -2.31 42.71 -7.51
N GLY A 92 -1.44 41.70 -7.36
CA GLY A 92 -0.05 41.87 -6.93
C GLY A 92 0.31 41.52 -5.48
N LEU A 93 -0.61 41.07 -4.61
CA LEU A 93 -0.26 40.67 -3.25
C LEU A 93 -0.27 39.15 -3.10
N ARG A 94 0.91 38.53 -3.03
CA ARG A 94 1.07 37.15 -2.55
C ARG A 94 0.51 37.06 -1.15
N GLY A 95 -0.64 36.40 -0.98
CA GLY A 95 -1.25 36.19 0.32
C GLY A 95 -0.42 35.24 1.19
N PRO A 96 -0.47 35.33 2.54
CA PRO A 96 0.28 34.44 3.44
C PRO A 96 -0.02 32.95 3.23
N GLY A 97 -1.17 32.60 2.65
CA GLY A 97 -1.53 31.22 2.30
C GLY A 97 -0.80 30.67 1.08
N GLU A 98 -0.41 31.50 0.12
CA GLU A 98 0.34 31.10 -1.07
C GLU A 98 1.78 30.71 -0.72
N THR A 99 2.42 31.49 0.16
CA THR A 99 3.78 31.19 0.64
C THR A 99 3.83 29.93 1.50
N GLN A 100 2.81 29.66 2.28
CA GLN A 100 2.73 28.45 3.10
C GLN A 100 2.58 27.20 2.24
N LEU A 101 1.67 27.22 1.25
CA LEU A 101 1.48 26.11 0.31
C LEU A 101 2.76 25.80 -0.50
N GLU A 102 3.46 26.84 -0.96
CA GLU A 102 4.71 26.70 -1.71
C GLU A 102 5.82 26.11 -0.83
N THR A 103 5.85 26.52 0.44
CA THR A 103 6.77 25.98 1.45
C THR A 103 6.45 24.50 1.73
N ASP A 104 5.19 24.16 1.94
CA ASP A 104 4.74 22.77 2.19
C ASP A 104 5.06 21.87 0.99
N ARG A 105 4.80 22.32 -0.24
CA ARG A 105 5.19 21.62 -1.47
C ARG A 105 6.68 21.35 -1.54
N ARG A 106 7.49 22.35 -1.22
CA ARG A 106 8.96 22.23 -1.22
C ARG A 106 9.43 21.23 -0.19
N LEU A 107 8.87 21.24 1.02
CA LEU A 107 9.20 20.30 2.08
C LEU A 107 8.80 18.86 1.71
N VAL A 108 7.58 18.66 1.21
CA VAL A 108 7.13 17.36 0.73
C VAL A 108 7.99 16.86 -0.44
N GLY A 109 8.31 17.75 -1.42
CA GLY A 109 9.17 17.40 -2.54
C GLY A 109 10.59 17.04 -2.12
N ALA A 110 11.18 17.76 -1.17
CA ALA A 110 12.49 17.44 -0.60
C ALA A 110 12.48 16.09 0.12
N ARG A 111 11.40 15.79 0.90
CA ARG A 111 11.25 14.53 1.60
C ARG A 111 11.09 13.35 0.63
N VAL A 112 10.27 13.50 -0.41
CA VAL A 112 10.11 12.50 -1.48
C VAL A 112 11.45 12.19 -2.15
N LYS A 113 12.23 13.22 -2.50
CA LYS A 113 13.57 13.05 -3.10
C LYS A 113 14.52 12.28 -2.18
N LEU A 114 14.54 12.60 -0.89
CA LEU A 114 15.35 11.93 0.11
C LEU A 114 14.95 10.44 0.23
N LEU A 115 13.65 10.14 0.31
CA LEU A 115 13.15 8.77 0.42
C LEU A 115 13.48 7.94 -0.82
N LYS A 116 13.29 8.50 -2.03
CA LYS A 116 13.69 7.84 -3.29
C LYS A 116 15.19 7.50 -3.30
N GLY A 117 16.04 8.42 -2.85
CA GLY A 117 17.48 8.17 -2.74
C GLY A 117 17.82 7.03 -1.78
N ARG A 118 17.19 6.98 -0.61
CA ARG A 118 17.37 5.89 0.37
C ARG A 118 16.89 4.55 -0.17
N LEU A 119 15.72 4.50 -0.78
CA LEU A 119 15.17 3.28 -1.38
C LEU A 119 16.06 2.76 -2.50
N ALA A 120 16.60 3.62 -3.36
CA ALA A 120 17.55 3.23 -4.40
C ALA A 120 18.85 2.60 -3.83
N GLN A 121 19.34 3.09 -2.68
CA GLN A 121 20.49 2.47 -2.00
C GLN A 121 20.13 1.08 -1.45
N LEU A 122 18.96 0.93 -0.83
CA LEU A 122 18.48 -0.36 -0.30
C LEU A 122 18.28 -1.39 -1.43
N GLU A 123 17.75 -0.95 -2.56
CA GLU A 123 17.59 -1.81 -3.75
C GLU A 123 18.94 -2.33 -4.26
N LYS A 124 19.98 -1.48 -4.31
CA LYS A 124 21.34 -1.92 -4.66
C LYS A 124 21.86 -2.98 -3.68
N GLN A 125 21.65 -2.79 -2.37
CA GLN A 125 22.08 -3.76 -1.36
C GLN A 125 21.32 -5.10 -1.50
N ARG A 126 20.01 -5.05 -1.80
CA ARG A 126 19.20 -6.25 -2.08
C ARG A 126 19.71 -7.01 -3.29
N LYS A 127 20.03 -6.31 -4.39
CA LYS A 127 20.62 -6.94 -5.59
C LYS A 127 21.94 -7.67 -5.29
N VAL A 128 22.79 -7.09 -4.45
CA VAL A 128 24.05 -7.77 -4.02
C VAL A 128 23.76 -9.04 -3.21
N ARG A 129 22.82 -8.95 -2.24
CA ARG A 129 22.43 -10.11 -1.42
C ARG A 129 21.76 -11.20 -2.27
N ARG A 130 21.00 -10.83 -3.30
CA ARG A 130 20.36 -11.76 -4.22
C ARG A 130 21.42 -12.56 -4.99
N ARG A 131 22.38 -11.87 -5.62
CA ARG A 131 23.48 -12.53 -6.33
C ARG A 131 24.27 -13.51 -5.45
N ALA A 132 24.42 -13.22 -4.16
CA ALA A 132 25.04 -14.14 -3.23
C ALA A 132 24.20 -15.40 -2.96
N ARG A 133 22.84 -15.28 -2.96
CA ARG A 133 21.91 -16.42 -2.83
C ARG A 133 21.86 -17.27 -4.10
N GLU A 134 21.81 -16.63 -5.28
CA GLU A 134 21.84 -17.30 -6.58
C GLU A 134 23.06 -18.23 -6.74
N ARG A 135 24.22 -17.83 -6.20
CA ARG A 135 25.42 -18.67 -6.18
C ARG A 135 25.31 -19.93 -5.32
N GLN A 136 24.35 -19.97 -4.39
CA GLN A 136 24.14 -21.13 -3.52
C GLN A 136 23.12 -22.12 -4.09
N GLU A 137 22.54 -21.83 -5.26
CA GLU A 137 21.58 -22.68 -5.97
C GLU A 137 20.39 -23.14 -5.09
N ILE A 138 19.98 -22.30 -4.11
CA ILE A 138 18.86 -22.60 -3.23
C ILE A 138 17.58 -22.02 -3.86
N PRO A 139 16.64 -22.88 -4.30
CA PRO A 139 15.41 -22.42 -4.91
C PRO A 139 14.58 -21.55 -3.97
N VAL A 140 13.96 -20.50 -4.52
CA VAL A 140 13.09 -19.58 -3.82
C VAL A 140 11.62 -19.84 -4.24
N VAL A 141 10.81 -20.13 -3.25
CA VAL A 141 9.37 -20.38 -3.43
C VAL A 141 8.59 -19.26 -2.77
N SER A 142 7.74 -18.55 -3.50
CA SER A 142 6.94 -17.46 -2.96
C SER A 142 5.46 -17.81 -2.90
N LEU A 143 4.83 -17.57 -1.74
CA LEU A 143 3.38 -17.68 -1.57
C LEU A 143 2.71 -16.42 -2.12
N VAL A 144 1.82 -16.58 -3.08
CA VAL A 144 1.04 -15.49 -3.68
C VAL A 144 -0.45 -15.77 -3.53
N GLY A 145 -1.27 -14.75 -3.67
CA GLY A 145 -2.74 -14.86 -3.59
C GLY A 145 -3.37 -13.68 -2.87
N TYR A 146 -4.67 -13.66 -2.81
CA TYR A 146 -5.43 -12.57 -2.22
C TYR A 146 -5.15 -12.39 -0.72
N THR A 147 -5.37 -11.17 -0.24
CA THR A 147 -5.33 -10.92 1.20
C THR A 147 -6.36 -11.81 1.91
N ASN A 148 -5.98 -12.31 3.08
CA ASN A 148 -6.79 -13.25 3.87
C ASN A 148 -7.05 -14.63 3.24
N ALA A 149 -6.34 -15.02 2.18
CA ALA A 149 -6.45 -16.37 1.59
C ALA A 149 -5.70 -17.47 2.37
N GLY A 150 -5.09 -17.15 3.52
CA GLY A 150 -4.40 -18.12 4.37
C GLY A 150 -2.90 -18.29 4.10
N LYS A 151 -2.25 -17.42 3.31
CA LYS A 151 -0.80 -17.53 2.99
C LYS A 151 0.08 -17.58 4.22
N SER A 152 -0.06 -16.64 5.15
CA SER A 152 0.74 -16.59 6.39
C SER A 152 0.42 -17.75 7.32
N THR A 153 -0.80 -18.27 7.30
CA THR A 153 -1.20 -19.49 8.04
C THR A 153 -0.48 -20.70 7.47
N LEU A 154 -0.49 -20.87 6.15
CA LEU A 154 0.24 -21.94 5.46
C LEU A 154 1.74 -21.82 5.73
N PHE A 155 2.32 -20.62 5.58
CA PHE A 155 3.72 -20.34 5.87
C PHE A 155 4.10 -20.79 7.29
N ASN A 156 3.33 -20.42 8.30
CA ASN A 156 3.57 -20.82 9.69
C ASN A 156 3.46 -22.32 9.90
N ALA A 157 2.48 -22.96 9.30
CA ALA A 157 2.29 -24.41 9.42
C ALA A 157 3.49 -25.19 8.86
N VAL A 158 4.04 -24.75 7.73
CA VAL A 158 5.16 -25.41 7.05
C VAL A 158 6.50 -25.08 7.69
N THR A 159 6.72 -23.81 8.10
CA THR A 159 8.01 -23.35 8.60
C THR A 159 8.14 -23.45 10.11
N LYS A 160 7.07 -23.74 10.84
CA LYS A 160 6.98 -23.62 12.31
C LYS A 160 7.42 -22.24 12.81
N ALA A 161 7.30 -21.20 11.97
CA ALA A 161 7.62 -19.83 12.31
C ALA A 161 6.41 -19.21 13.01
N GLY A 162 6.64 -18.38 14.02
CA GLY A 162 5.57 -17.57 14.67
C GLY A 162 5.34 -16.27 13.90
N ALA A 163 5.28 -16.30 12.56
CA ALA A 163 4.93 -15.11 11.80
C ALA A 163 3.49 -14.69 12.11
N TYR A 164 3.25 -13.38 12.17
CA TYR A 164 1.94 -12.85 12.48
C TYR A 164 0.92 -13.25 11.40
N ALA A 165 -0.03 -14.08 11.78
CA ALA A 165 -1.17 -14.45 10.95
C ALA A 165 -2.44 -14.03 11.69
N ALA A 166 -3.27 -13.22 11.07
CA ALA A 166 -4.53 -12.76 11.65
C ALA A 166 -5.59 -12.63 10.54
N ASP A 167 -6.83 -12.79 10.93
CA ASP A 167 -7.99 -12.54 10.07
C ASP A 167 -8.17 -11.02 9.85
N GLN A 168 -7.21 -10.44 9.14
CA GLN A 168 -7.13 -9.01 8.86
C GLN A 168 -6.55 -8.77 7.48
N LEU A 169 -7.06 -7.73 6.82
CA LEU A 169 -6.51 -7.27 5.54
C LEU A 169 -5.04 -6.87 5.71
N PHE A 170 -4.19 -7.36 4.81
CA PHE A 170 -2.75 -7.07 4.79
C PHE A 170 -2.05 -7.39 6.13
N ALA A 171 -2.35 -8.54 6.72
CA ALA A 171 -1.67 -9.00 7.93
C ALA A 171 -0.14 -9.04 7.74
N THR A 172 0.31 -9.45 6.55
CA THR A 172 1.71 -9.41 6.11
C THR A 172 1.86 -8.31 5.05
N LEU A 173 2.71 -7.33 5.31
CA LEU A 173 3.14 -6.32 4.34
C LEU A 173 4.59 -6.57 3.92
N ASP A 174 5.47 -6.81 4.89
CA ASP A 174 6.88 -7.09 4.65
C ASP A 174 7.07 -8.59 4.37
N THR A 175 7.81 -8.93 3.33
CA THR A 175 8.12 -10.32 3.00
C THR A 175 8.88 -10.99 4.14
N THR A 176 8.42 -12.15 4.54
CA THR A 176 9.09 -13.00 5.53
C THR A 176 9.57 -14.27 4.85
N SER A 177 10.89 -14.52 4.86
CA SER A 177 11.49 -15.69 4.23
C SER A 177 12.09 -16.63 5.26
N ARG A 178 11.97 -17.95 5.05
CA ARG A 178 12.56 -19.00 5.88
C ARG A 178 13.12 -20.12 5.01
N ARG A 179 14.26 -20.64 5.44
CA ARG A 179 14.87 -21.82 4.84
C ARG A 179 14.17 -23.07 5.36
N LEU A 180 13.75 -23.93 4.45
CA LEU A 180 13.15 -25.23 4.72
C LEU A 180 14.02 -26.33 4.14
N PHE A 181 14.14 -27.43 4.85
CA PHE A 181 14.76 -28.65 4.31
C PHE A 181 13.66 -29.64 3.95
N LEU A 182 13.57 -29.97 2.67
CA LEU A 182 12.62 -30.95 2.14
C LEU A 182 13.27 -32.34 2.24
N LYS A 183 12.84 -33.13 3.23
CA LYS A 183 13.43 -34.44 3.52
C LYS A 183 13.36 -35.40 2.34
N ASP A 184 12.22 -35.43 1.65
CA ASP A 184 11.96 -36.36 0.55
C ASP A 184 12.78 -36.01 -0.70
N ALA A 185 13.07 -34.72 -0.90
CA ALA A 185 13.88 -34.23 -2.02
C ALA A 185 15.37 -34.07 -1.67
N GLY A 186 15.75 -34.23 -0.39
CA GLY A 186 17.12 -34.07 0.07
C GLY A 186 17.70 -32.66 -0.10
N GLN A 187 16.87 -31.64 -0.33
CA GLN A 187 17.32 -30.28 -0.66
C GLN A 187 16.65 -29.21 0.20
N SER A 188 17.34 -28.06 0.30
CA SER A 188 16.79 -26.89 0.98
C SER A 188 16.12 -25.96 -0.01
N VAL A 189 15.02 -25.33 0.39
CA VAL A 189 14.34 -24.24 -0.33
C VAL A 189 14.15 -23.05 0.59
N ILE A 190 14.01 -21.86 0.01
CA ILE A 190 13.59 -20.66 0.73
C ILE A 190 12.12 -20.47 0.45
N LEU A 191 11.27 -20.55 1.48
CA LEU A 191 9.85 -20.20 1.39
C LEU A 191 9.66 -18.76 1.84
N SER A 192 8.92 -17.98 1.05
CA SER A 192 8.63 -16.58 1.33
C SER A 192 7.12 -16.34 1.42
N ASP A 193 6.68 -15.74 2.54
CA ASP A 193 5.33 -15.21 2.69
C ASP A 193 5.30 -13.77 2.17
N THR A 194 4.33 -13.45 1.31
CA THR A 194 4.25 -12.14 0.66
C THR A 194 2.95 -11.42 0.99
N VAL A 195 2.90 -10.13 0.67
CA VAL A 195 1.68 -9.33 0.79
C VAL A 195 0.55 -9.93 -0.04
N GLY A 196 -0.67 -9.88 0.50
CA GLY A 196 -1.86 -10.34 -0.23
C GLY A 196 -2.34 -9.32 -1.26
N PHE A 197 -2.82 -9.82 -2.40
CA PHE A 197 -3.48 -8.98 -3.39
C PHE A 197 -4.87 -8.56 -2.92
N ILE A 198 -5.34 -7.44 -3.43
CA ILE A 198 -6.71 -6.96 -3.27
C ILE A 198 -7.23 -6.55 -4.64
N ARG A 199 -8.53 -6.71 -4.84
CA ARG A 199 -9.20 -6.28 -6.08
C ARG A 199 -9.03 -4.77 -6.29
N ASP A 200 -8.86 -4.35 -7.55
CA ASP A 200 -8.75 -2.95 -7.94
C ASP A 200 -7.71 -2.17 -7.12
N LEU A 201 -6.50 -2.72 -7.02
CA LEU A 201 -5.40 -2.07 -6.31
C LEU A 201 -5.01 -0.77 -7.03
N PRO A 202 -5.08 0.41 -6.37
CA PRO A 202 -4.70 1.67 -7.00
C PRO A 202 -3.21 1.66 -7.39
N HIS A 203 -2.89 2.19 -8.58
CA HIS A 203 -1.50 2.26 -9.06
C HIS A 203 -0.55 3.00 -8.11
N SER A 204 -1.04 4.04 -7.42
CA SER A 204 -0.27 4.77 -6.42
C SER A 204 0.14 3.92 -5.22
N VAL A 205 -0.66 2.88 -4.91
CA VAL A 205 -0.38 1.94 -3.84
C VAL A 205 0.60 0.85 -4.28
N VAL A 206 0.64 0.49 -5.57
CA VAL A 206 1.59 -0.50 -6.11
C VAL A 206 3.05 -0.10 -5.81
N ALA A 207 3.36 1.20 -5.84
CA ALA A 207 4.69 1.70 -5.49
C ALA A 207 5.12 1.33 -4.06
N ALA A 208 4.18 1.26 -3.11
CA ALA A 208 4.44 0.83 -1.73
C ALA A 208 4.77 -0.68 -1.61
N PHE A 209 4.45 -1.46 -2.64
CA PHE A 209 4.73 -2.90 -2.68
C PHE A 209 5.94 -3.28 -3.52
N HIS A 210 6.58 -2.32 -4.17
CA HIS A 210 7.59 -2.62 -5.18
C HIS A 210 8.63 -3.66 -4.72
N ALA A 211 9.12 -3.55 -3.50
CA ALA A 211 10.08 -4.49 -2.95
C ALA A 211 9.52 -5.91 -2.76
N THR A 212 8.27 -6.02 -2.34
CA THR A 212 7.60 -7.31 -2.14
C THR A 212 7.27 -7.97 -3.47
N LEU A 213 6.79 -7.19 -4.45
CA LEU A 213 6.55 -7.68 -5.81
C LEU A 213 7.85 -8.07 -6.51
N GLU A 214 8.95 -7.35 -6.27
CA GLU A 214 10.26 -7.69 -6.81
C GLU A 214 10.78 -9.04 -6.28
N GLU A 215 10.56 -9.36 -5.00
CA GLU A 215 10.89 -10.68 -4.45
C GLU A 215 10.05 -11.79 -5.06
N THR A 216 8.76 -11.54 -5.29
CA THR A 216 7.85 -12.47 -5.95
C THR A 216 8.24 -12.70 -7.42
N ALA A 217 8.56 -11.63 -8.16
CA ALA A 217 8.96 -11.70 -9.56
C ALA A 217 10.30 -12.44 -9.78
N ASN A 218 11.13 -12.55 -8.75
CA ASN A 218 12.42 -13.25 -8.80
C ASN A 218 12.38 -14.61 -8.09
N ALA A 219 11.21 -15.13 -7.73
CA ALA A 219 11.07 -16.48 -7.20
C ALA A 219 11.14 -17.51 -8.33
N ASP A 220 11.75 -18.67 -8.04
CA ASP A 220 11.83 -19.79 -8.97
C ASP A 220 10.49 -20.51 -9.12
N LEU A 221 9.65 -20.43 -8.06
CA LEU A 221 8.31 -21.02 -8.05
C LEU A 221 7.33 -20.12 -7.30
N LEU A 222 6.15 -19.91 -7.88
CA LEU A 222 5.03 -19.25 -7.23
C LEU A 222 3.98 -20.27 -6.80
N LEU A 223 3.61 -20.26 -5.52
CA LEU A 223 2.50 -21.04 -4.99
C LEU A 223 1.30 -20.12 -4.79
N HIS A 224 0.30 -20.26 -5.64
CA HIS A 224 -0.93 -19.48 -5.53
C HIS A 224 -1.86 -20.11 -4.49
N VAL A 225 -2.07 -19.40 -3.38
CA VAL A 225 -2.97 -19.78 -2.30
C VAL A 225 -4.33 -19.16 -2.55
N VAL A 226 -5.34 -20.01 -2.70
CA VAL A 226 -6.73 -19.62 -2.96
C VAL A 226 -7.62 -20.13 -1.83
N ASP A 227 -8.46 -19.26 -1.29
CA ASP A 227 -9.48 -19.66 -0.30
C ASP A 227 -10.62 -20.41 -1.01
N SER A 228 -10.71 -21.71 -0.77
CA SER A 228 -11.74 -22.58 -1.38
C SER A 228 -13.15 -22.26 -0.92
N ALA A 229 -13.32 -21.65 0.26
CA ALA A 229 -14.60 -21.24 0.82
C ALA A 229 -15.06 -19.85 0.33
N SER A 230 -14.19 -19.09 -0.34
CA SER A 230 -14.53 -17.77 -0.84
C SER A 230 -15.53 -17.82 -1.99
N HIS A 231 -16.58 -16.98 -1.91
CA HIS A 231 -17.53 -16.80 -3.01
C HIS A 231 -16.89 -16.18 -4.26
N ALA A 232 -15.76 -15.50 -4.10
CA ALA A 232 -14.98 -14.89 -5.19
C ALA A 232 -13.82 -15.78 -5.67
N ARG A 233 -13.83 -17.10 -5.37
CA ARG A 233 -12.75 -18.03 -5.69
C ARG A 233 -12.34 -18.00 -7.16
N GLU A 234 -13.30 -18.05 -8.08
CA GLU A 234 -13.04 -18.06 -9.52
C GLU A 234 -12.39 -16.76 -9.99
N GLU A 235 -12.84 -15.61 -9.45
CA GLU A 235 -12.23 -14.31 -9.75
C GLU A 235 -10.82 -14.17 -9.16
N GLN A 236 -10.50 -14.93 -8.11
CA GLN A 236 -9.17 -14.92 -7.48
C GLN A 236 -8.17 -15.82 -8.22
N MET A 237 -8.64 -16.72 -9.06
CA MET A 237 -7.81 -17.64 -9.84
C MET A 237 -7.41 -17.08 -11.21
N LEU A 238 -8.08 -16.02 -11.68
CA LEU A 238 -7.79 -15.29 -12.91
C LEU A 238 -6.71 -14.24 -12.70
#